data_3fc90465038bb311e3b6b7991955f4da
#
_entry.id   3fc90465038bb311e3b6b7991955f4da
#
_cell.length_a   1.000
_cell.length_b   1.000
_cell.length_c   1.000
_cell.angle_alpha   90.00
_cell.angle_beta   90.00
_cell.angle_gamma   90.00
#
_symmetry.space_group_name_H-M   'P 1'
#
loop_
_entity.id
_entity.type
_entity.pdbx_description
1 polymer ?
#
loop_
_entity_poly.entity_id
_entity_poly.type
_entity_poly.pdbx_seq_one_letter_code
_entity_poly.pdbx_strand_id
1 'polypeptide(L)'
;LLNSISGISVIDHHPSISNHTGFLYSVNYNADKCNSIPLSVISKALQAEGVPNRLRDLSYNSKEVKRYIKGLKLNLSCPIAEDYTKNKLLTLPHHIFLGNQSDVYDVYEVFKKVITNHAELKGYYYKNIVKTIKNKLI
;
A
#
# COMPACT_ATOMS: atom_id res chain seq x y z
N LEU A 1 12.41 9.82 -8.32
CA LEU A 1 11.75 8.95 -9.29
C LEU A 1 10.26 8.74 -8.93
N LEU A 2 9.90 8.08 -7.84
CA LEU A 2 8.50 7.75 -7.52
C LEU A 2 7.59 8.99 -7.44
N ASN A 3 8.06 10.12 -6.97
CA ASN A 3 7.30 11.38 -6.91
C ASN A 3 6.91 11.94 -8.29
N SER A 4 7.50 11.45 -9.37
CA SER A 4 7.11 11.85 -10.73
C SER A 4 5.87 11.09 -11.24
N ILE A 5 5.42 10.06 -10.53
CA ILE A 5 4.25 9.25 -10.90
C ILE A 5 3.00 9.89 -10.31
N SER A 6 2.05 10.29 -11.15
CA SER A 6 0.79 10.87 -10.68
C SER A 6 0.04 9.89 -9.77
N GLY A 7 -0.35 10.36 -8.59
CA GLY A 7 -1.03 9.52 -7.59
C GLY A 7 -0.10 8.78 -6.62
N ILE A 8 1.22 8.93 -6.78
CA ILE A 8 2.22 8.38 -5.87
C ILE A 8 3.04 9.53 -5.28
N SER A 9 3.32 9.46 -3.99
CA SER A 9 4.31 10.33 -3.34
C SER A 9 5.05 9.56 -2.24
N VAL A 10 6.35 9.79 -2.16
CA VAL A 10 7.18 9.24 -1.08
C VAL A 10 6.95 10.09 0.17
N ILE A 11 6.94 9.45 1.34
CA ILE A 11 6.87 10.18 2.62
C ILE A 11 8.26 10.75 2.90
N ASP A 12 8.34 12.08 2.87
CA ASP A 12 9.58 12.78 3.17
C ASP A 12 9.88 12.74 4.68
N HIS A 13 11.15 12.69 4.99
CA HIS A 13 11.65 12.81 6.35
C HIS A 13 11.76 14.28 6.75
N HIS A 14 11.62 14.54 8.06
CA HIS A 14 11.83 15.88 8.58
C HIS A 14 13.26 16.37 8.24
N PRO A 15 13.46 17.63 7.84
CA PRO A 15 14.78 18.14 7.42
C PRO A 15 15.90 17.99 8.46
N SER A 16 15.54 17.86 9.76
CA SER A 16 16.53 17.62 10.81
C SER A 16 17.04 16.18 10.90
N ILE A 17 16.46 15.25 10.13
CA ILE A 17 16.91 13.85 10.09
C ILE A 17 18.08 13.77 9.12
N SER A 18 19.29 13.63 9.64
CA SER A 18 20.52 13.52 8.84
C SER A 18 20.76 12.12 8.28
N ASN A 19 20.27 11.08 8.97
CA ASN A 19 20.39 9.68 8.56
C ASN A 19 19.11 8.91 8.85
N HIS A 20 18.74 8.02 7.93
CA HIS A 20 17.61 7.13 8.08
C HIS A 20 18.03 5.69 7.77
N THR A 21 17.60 4.74 8.60
CA THR A 21 17.97 3.32 8.44
C THR A 21 17.42 2.69 7.17
N GLY A 22 16.39 3.30 6.57
CA GLY A 22 15.76 2.80 5.34
C GLY A 22 15.09 1.44 5.47
N PHE A 23 14.79 0.98 6.70
CA PHE A 23 14.22 -0.36 6.93
C PHE A 23 12.92 -0.60 6.14
N LEU A 24 12.09 0.42 6.04
CA LEU A 24 10.86 0.41 5.22
C LEU A 24 10.74 1.74 4.50
N TYR A 25 10.44 1.68 3.22
CA TYR A 25 10.05 2.85 2.45
C TYR A 25 8.54 2.95 2.41
N SER A 26 8.02 4.09 2.79
CA SER A 26 6.58 4.36 2.82
C SER A 26 6.20 5.25 1.65
N VAL A 27 5.15 4.85 0.97
CA VAL A 27 4.63 5.53 -0.20
C VAL A 27 3.17 5.87 0.03
N ASN A 28 2.80 7.11 -0.23
CA ASN A 28 1.41 7.55 -0.25
C ASN A 28 0.81 7.26 -1.62
N TYR A 29 -0.39 6.70 -1.60
CA TYR A 29 -1.22 6.47 -2.76
C TYR A 29 -2.45 7.39 -2.73
N ASN A 30 -2.75 8.01 -3.86
CA ASN A 30 -3.93 8.83 -4.04
C ASN A 30 -4.88 8.18 -5.04
N ALA A 31 -5.95 7.56 -4.53
CA ALA A 31 -6.94 6.87 -5.35
C ALA A 31 -7.69 7.79 -6.32
N ASP A 32 -7.88 9.07 -5.98
CA ASP A 32 -8.59 10.03 -6.84
C ASP A 32 -7.86 10.26 -8.17
N LYS A 33 -6.54 10.17 -8.15
CA LYS A 33 -5.68 10.24 -9.34
C LYS A 33 -5.60 8.94 -10.14
N CYS A 34 -6.20 7.86 -9.63
CA CYS A 34 -6.16 6.52 -10.21
C CYS A 34 -7.57 5.92 -10.36
N ASN A 35 -8.54 6.72 -10.79
CA ASN A 35 -9.94 6.32 -11.01
C ASN A 35 -10.57 5.57 -9.82
N SER A 36 -10.25 5.98 -8.59
CA SER A 36 -10.73 5.39 -7.33
C SER A 36 -10.46 3.89 -7.21
N ILE A 37 -9.37 3.39 -7.80
CA ILE A 37 -8.95 2.00 -7.62
C ILE A 37 -8.44 1.82 -6.20
N PRO A 38 -8.89 0.79 -5.46
CA PRO A 38 -8.42 0.54 -4.11
C PRO A 38 -6.93 0.23 -4.05
N LEU A 39 -6.24 0.73 -3.02
CA LEU A 39 -4.82 0.45 -2.78
C LEU A 39 -4.52 -1.06 -2.75
N SER A 40 -5.44 -1.88 -2.26
CA SER A 40 -5.30 -3.34 -2.25
C SER A 40 -5.18 -3.97 -3.64
N VAL A 41 -5.77 -3.36 -4.65
CA VAL A 41 -5.67 -3.80 -6.05
C VAL A 41 -4.30 -3.41 -6.62
N ILE A 42 -3.89 -2.17 -6.39
CA ILE A 42 -2.56 -1.67 -6.76
C ILE A 42 -1.45 -2.52 -6.11
N SER A 43 -1.57 -2.78 -4.81
CA SER A 43 -0.63 -3.65 -4.09
C SER A 43 -0.47 -5.03 -4.74
N LYS A 44 -1.58 -5.67 -5.10
CA LYS A 44 -1.55 -6.98 -5.76
C LYS A 44 -0.95 -6.91 -7.17
N ALA A 45 -1.24 -5.85 -7.92
CA ALA A 45 -0.68 -5.65 -9.25
C ALA A 45 0.85 -5.48 -9.18
N LEU A 46 1.34 -4.66 -8.25
CA LEU A 46 2.78 -4.50 -8.01
C LEU A 46 3.45 -5.83 -7.61
N GLN A 47 2.79 -6.64 -6.75
CA GLN A 47 3.31 -7.95 -6.37
C GLN A 47 3.35 -8.92 -7.57
N ALA A 48 2.35 -8.89 -8.44
CA ALA A 48 2.30 -9.71 -9.65
C ALA A 48 3.40 -9.32 -10.66
N GLU A 49 3.81 -8.06 -10.67
CA GLU A 49 4.92 -7.54 -11.47
C GLU A 49 6.29 -7.70 -10.77
N GLY A 50 6.36 -8.42 -9.64
CA GLY A 50 7.61 -8.73 -8.96
C GLY A 50 8.08 -7.72 -7.92
N VAL A 51 7.31 -6.65 -7.63
CA VAL A 51 7.66 -5.67 -6.59
C VAL A 51 7.02 -6.05 -5.26
N PRO A 52 7.78 -6.60 -4.30
CA PRO A 52 7.27 -6.93 -2.99
C PRO A 52 6.85 -5.66 -2.25
N ASN A 53 5.66 -5.71 -1.70
CA ASN A 53 5.10 -4.60 -0.93
C ASN A 53 4.12 -5.13 0.13
N ARG A 54 3.77 -4.29 1.10
CA ARG A 54 2.83 -4.64 2.17
C ARG A 54 1.86 -3.50 2.44
N LEU A 55 0.61 -3.87 2.61
CA LEU A 55 -0.38 -3.03 3.27
C LEU A 55 -0.20 -3.22 4.77
N ARG A 56 -0.20 -2.11 5.51
CA ARG A 56 -0.06 -2.14 6.95
C ARG A 56 -1.42 -2.20 7.62
N ASP A 57 -1.48 -2.94 8.72
CA ASP A 57 -2.58 -2.86 9.66
C ASP A 57 -2.12 -2.11 10.92
N LEU A 58 -3.05 -1.55 11.63
CA LEU A 58 -2.76 -0.86 12.90
C LEU A 58 -2.45 -1.87 13.98
N SER A 59 -1.48 -1.54 14.83
CA SER A 59 -0.97 -2.45 15.86
C SER A 59 -2.07 -2.98 16.78
N TYR A 60 -3.08 -2.15 17.10
CA TYR A 60 -4.19 -2.58 17.94
C TYR A 60 -5.17 -3.56 17.25
N ASN A 61 -5.01 -3.79 15.95
CA ASN A 61 -5.76 -4.81 15.22
C ASN A 61 -5.17 -6.22 15.36
N SER A 62 -3.96 -6.37 15.90
CA SER A 62 -3.39 -7.69 16.17
C SER A 62 -4.24 -8.47 17.17
N LYS A 63 -4.20 -9.81 17.06
CA LYS A 63 -4.99 -10.69 17.97
C LYS A 63 -4.59 -10.49 19.44
N GLU A 64 -3.30 -10.28 19.68
CA GLU A 64 -2.72 -10.12 21.01
C GLU A 64 -3.21 -8.82 21.65
N VAL A 65 -3.09 -7.70 20.92
CA VAL A 65 -3.52 -6.40 21.41
C VAL A 65 -5.04 -6.34 21.57
N LYS A 66 -5.81 -6.90 20.65
CA LYS A 66 -7.28 -6.99 20.79
C LYS A 66 -7.69 -7.77 22.04
N ARG A 67 -7.01 -8.86 22.37
CA ARG A 67 -7.26 -9.63 23.60
C ARG A 67 -6.99 -8.79 24.83
N TYR A 68 -5.88 -8.07 24.85
CA TYR A 68 -5.49 -7.19 25.97
C TYR A 68 -6.48 -6.02 26.14
N ILE A 69 -6.82 -5.32 25.06
CA ILE A 69 -7.79 -4.21 25.06
C ILE A 69 -9.16 -4.67 25.57
N LYS A 70 -9.62 -5.85 25.13
CA LYS A 70 -10.89 -6.44 25.62
C LYS A 70 -10.85 -6.68 27.12
N GLY A 71 -9.73 -7.15 27.67
CA GLY A 71 -9.55 -7.31 29.11
C GLY A 71 -9.64 -6.00 29.90
N LEU A 72 -9.19 -4.90 29.30
CA LEU A 72 -9.27 -3.56 29.87
C LEU A 72 -10.62 -2.85 29.64
N LYS A 73 -11.56 -3.47 28.92
CA LYS A 73 -12.84 -2.88 28.49
C LYS A 73 -12.69 -1.56 27.73
N LEU A 74 -11.58 -1.40 27.00
CA LEU A 74 -11.31 -0.25 26.15
C LEU A 74 -11.91 -0.43 24.76
N ASN A 75 -12.46 0.63 24.22
CA ASN A 75 -12.85 0.72 22.81
C ASN A 75 -11.88 1.69 22.11
N LEU A 76 -10.98 1.15 21.30
CA LEU A 76 -10.02 1.96 20.55
C LEU A 76 -10.52 2.12 19.12
N SER A 77 -10.61 3.39 18.69
CA SER A 77 -10.90 3.75 17.32
C SER A 77 -10.04 4.97 16.95
N CYS A 78 -9.33 4.84 15.83
CA CYS A 78 -8.49 5.90 15.28
C CYS A 78 -8.84 6.05 13.78
N PRO A 79 -10.01 6.62 13.45
CA PRO A 79 -10.55 6.56 12.09
C PRO A 79 -9.62 7.18 11.05
N ILE A 80 -8.89 8.23 11.38
CA ILE A 80 -7.90 8.85 10.48
C ILE A 80 -6.75 7.89 10.20
N ALA A 81 -6.20 7.25 11.23
CA ALA A 81 -5.11 6.29 11.07
C ALA A 81 -5.57 5.01 10.35
N GLU A 82 -6.80 4.58 10.62
CA GLU A 82 -7.43 3.44 9.95
C GLU A 82 -7.62 3.69 8.45
N ASP A 83 -8.17 4.85 8.08
CA ASP A 83 -8.34 5.25 6.68
C ASP A 83 -6.98 5.35 5.98
N TYR A 84 -6.04 6.06 6.60
CA TYR A 84 -4.72 6.26 6.02
C TYR A 84 -4.00 4.92 5.76
N THR A 85 -3.96 4.06 6.76
CA THR A 85 -3.28 2.76 6.68
C THR A 85 -3.91 1.85 5.65
N LYS A 86 -5.24 1.83 5.57
CA LYS A 86 -6.00 0.95 4.68
C LYS A 86 -5.99 1.43 3.23
N ASN A 87 -6.09 2.75 3.02
CA ASN A 87 -6.42 3.30 1.72
C ASN A 87 -5.29 4.11 1.07
N LYS A 88 -4.28 4.52 1.85
CA LYS A 88 -3.26 5.46 1.37
C LYS A 88 -1.83 4.99 1.56
N LEU A 89 -1.55 4.15 2.57
CA LEU A 89 -0.19 3.76 2.92
C LEU A 89 0.23 2.43 2.30
N LEU A 90 1.24 2.47 1.44
CA LEU A 90 1.94 1.30 0.93
C LEU A 90 3.37 1.29 1.48
N THR A 91 3.85 0.13 1.94
CA THR A 91 5.23 -0.01 2.41
C THR A 91 6.02 -0.97 1.53
N LEU A 92 7.24 -0.56 1.20
CA LEU A 92 8.20 -1.32 0.43
C LEU A 92 9.34 -1.79 1.36
N PRO A 93 9.74 -3.06 1.33
CA PRO A 93 10.86 -3.53 2.12
C PRO A 93 12.17 -3.01 1.54
N HIS A 94 13.12 -2.64 2.41
CA HIS A 94 14.38 -2.03 2.01
C HIS A 94 15.21 -2.88 1.03
N HIS A 95 15.13 -4.20 1.12
CA HIS A 95 15.96 -5.09 0.32
C HIS A 95 15.76 -4.94 -1.19
N ILE A 96 14.62 -4.42 -1.64
CA ILE A 96 14.40 -4.14 -3.08
C ILE A 96 15.24 -2.98 -3.61
N PHE A 97 15.87 -2.22 -2.72
CA PHE A 97 16.70 -1.06 -3.05
C PHE A 97 18.20 -1.31 -2.76
N LEU A 98 18.58 -2.56 -2.38
CA LEU A 98 19.97 -2.90 -2.09
C LEU A 98 20.78 -3.30 -3.33
N GLY A 99 20.13 -3.41 -4.48
CA GLY A 99 20.78 -3.70 -5.74
C GLY A 99 21.49 -2.48 -6.34
N ASN A 100 21.84 -2.62 -7.59
CA ASN A 100 22.43 -1.52 -8.35
C ASN A 100 21.36 -0.50 -8.80
N GLN A 101 21.79 0.54 -9.48
CA GLN A 101 20.90 1.60 -9.96
C GLN A 101 19.85 1.08 -10.95
N SER A 102 20.17 0.07 -11.76
CA SER A 102 19.22 -0.55 -12.69
C SER A 102 18.06 -1.20 -11.94
N ASP A 103 18.36 -1.94 -10.86
CA ASP A 103 17.33 -2.61 -10.06
C ASP A 103 16.34 -1.60 -9.43
N VAL A 104 16.85 -0.44 -9.03
CA VAL A 104 15.99 0.66 -8.53
C VAL A 104 15.12 1.24 -9.64
N TYR A 105 15.65 1.36 -10.86
CA TYR A 105 14.89 1.78 -12.02
C TYR A 105 13.80 0.78 -12.41
N ASP A 106 14.06 -0.51 -12.30
CA ASP A 106 13.07 -1.56 -12.56
C ASP A 106 11.87 -1.42 -11.61
N VAL A 107 12.11 -1.16 -10.32
CA VAL A 107 11.03 -0.87 -9.36
C VAL A 107 10.21 0.36 -9.79
N TYR A 108 10.88 1.42 -10.22
CA TYR A 108 10.21 2.63 -10.72
C TYR A 108 9.35 2.35 -11.96
N GLU A 109 9.89 1.63 -12.95
CA GLU A 109 9.15 1.32 -14.18
C GLU A 109 7.93 0.42 -13.92
N VAL A 110 8.02 -0.50 -12.97
CA VAL A 110 6.89 -1.30 -12.53
C VAL A 110 5.81 -0.42 -11.89
N PHE A 111 6.18 0.49 -10.99
CA PHE A 111 5.22 1.44 -10.43
C PHE A 111 4.55 2.28 -11.50
N LYS A 112 5.33 2.82 -12.42
CA LYS A 112 4.85 3.63 -13.54
C LYS A 112 3.89 2.82 -14.41
N LYS A 113 4.26 1.59 -14.80
CA LYS A 113 3.43 0.67 -15.57
C LYS A 113 2.07 0.44 -14.89
N VAL A 114 2.07 0.04 -13.63
CA VAL A 114 0.86 -0.29 -12.87
C VAL A 114 -0.04 0.93 -12.69
N ILE A 115 0.54 2.07 -12.33
CA ILE A 115 -0.23 3.30 -12.09
C ILE A 115 -0.73 3.91 -13.40
N THR A 116 0.05 3.91 -14.47
CA THR A 116 -0.40 4.46 -15.76
C THR A 116 -1.51 3.62 -16.38
N ASN A 117 -1.43 2.28 -16.25
CA ASN A 117 -2.41 1.36 -16.82
C ASN A 117 -3.52 0.98 -15.81
N HIS A 118 -3.76 1.80 -14.80
CA HIS A 118 -4.75 1.53 -13.76
C HIS A 118 -6.16 1.29 -14.29
N ALA A 119 -6.51 1.82 -15.48
CA ALA A 119 -7.81 1.59 -16.10
C ALA A 119 -8.08 0.10 -16.38
N GLU A 120 -7.05 -0.68 -16.75
CA GLU A 120 -7.16 -2.12 -16.99
C GLU A 120 -7.44 -2.88 -15.68
N LEU A 121 -6.85 -2.43 -14.58
CA LEU A 121 -7.06 -3.01 -13.25
C LEU A 121 -8.51 -2.86 -12.78
N LYS A 122 -9.20 -1.81 -13.22
CA LYS A 122 -10.61 -1.58 -12.88
C LYS A 122 -11.50 -2.72 -13.36
N GLY A 123 -11.31 -3.19 -14.58
CA GLY A 123 -12.05 -4.33 -15.14
C GLY A 123 -11.80 -5.62 -14.37
N TYR A 124 -10.55 -5.89 -14.01
CA TYR A 124 -10.17 -7.05 -13.19
C TYR A 124 -10.79 -6.98 -11.79
N TYR A 125 -10.77 -5.82 -11.15
CA TYR A 125 -11.33 -5.59 -9.82
C TYR A 125 -12.84 -5.89 -9.78
N TYR A 126 -13.62 -5.35 -10.71
CA TYR A 126 -15.06 -5.59 -10.76
C TYR A 126 -15.40 -7.05 -11.05
N LYS A 127 -14.68 -7.72 -11.95
CA LYS A 127 -14.88 -9.16 -12.22
C LYS A 127 -14.68 -10.01 -10.96
N ASN A 128 -13.68 -9.69 -10.15
CA ASN A 128 -13.40 -10.43 -8.91
C ASN A 128 -14.39 -10.15 -7.79
N ILE A 129 -14.89 -8.91 -7.67
CA ILE A 129 -15.97 -8.59 -6.72
C ILE A 129 -17.22 -9.40 -7.06
N VAL A 130 -17.65 -9.39 -8.32
CA VAL A 130 -18.84 -10.15 -8.77
C VAL A 130 -18.67 -11.63 -8.50
N LYS A 131 -17.49 -12.20 -8.74
CA LYS A 131 -17.18 -13.61 -8.45
C LYS A 131 -17.26 -13.90 -6.94
N THR A 132 -16.73 -13.02 -6.11
CA THR A 132 -16.76 -13.17 -4.64
C THR A 132 -18.17 -13.09 -4.07
N ILE A 133 -19.00 -12.19 -4.60
CA ILE A 133 -20.41 -12.06 -4.20
C ILE A 133 -21.18 -13.33 -4.59
N LYS A 134 -21.01 -13.83 -5.83
CA LYS A 134 -21.67 -15.07 -6.28
C LYS A 134 -21.30 -16.26 -5.40
N ASN A 135 -20.04 -16.39 -5.02
CA ASN A 135 -19.59 -17.51 -4.17
C ASN A 135 -20.04 -17.42 -2.69
N LYS A 136 -20.54 -16.27 -2.24
CA LYS A 136 -21.09 -16.08 -0.88
C LYS A 136 -22.61 -16.25 -0.82
N LEU A 137 -23.27 -16.32 -1.96
CA LEU A 137 -24.73 -16.46 -2.09
C LEU A 137 -25.16 -17.90 -2.43
N ILE A 138 -24.21 -18.80 -2.53
CA ILE A 138 -24.39 -20.26 -2.66
C ILE A 138 -23.94 -20.92 -1.36
#